data_4b629fb93bfa7c768eda7dfdffa148b1
#
_entry.id   4b629fb93bfa7c768eda7dfdffa148b1
#
_cell.length_a   1.000
_cell.length_b   1.000
_cell.length_c   1.000
_cell.angle_alpha   90.00
_cell.angle_beta   90.00
_cell.angle_gamma   90.00
#
_symmetry.space_group_name_H-M   'P 1'
#
loop_
_entity.id
_entity.type
_entity.pdbx_description
1 polymer ?
#
loop_
_entity_poly.entity_id
_entity_poly.type
_entity_poly.pdbx_seq_one_letter_code
_entity_poly.pdbx_strand_id
1 'polypeptide(L)'
;MRCKRSPEKLSTLRLGVFIDEHRDKPPYGEQNTYVTRLAARARSMGIDLFAFSIPQKSVDQGRLQVRYPERSWSISQARLPHVVYDRAIFTRRSDKLAARSLLRQLQARGVLVFNPVIGSKLVIHRQLESVPGVSHLLPDTARVIDVETVHQFLKKWGDVFVKPSVGTQGRGVLRIVRRGERFETSGFTNKLDYIEYTDLDKNGLNRLLRSIIGSRTHMVQRAVETLKLGGSRTDVRSLVQKDRTGAWRVTGAAARVAEGSSSVTNLHRGGRALPLSELVQGIGEAAGIDFRSIENEINRASIAVSEALSQRYSL
;
A
#
# COMPACT_ATOMS: atom_id res chain seq x y z
N MET A 1 37.64 -48.54 8.43
CA MET A 1 37.40 -47.53 7.38
C MET A 1 36.36 -46.53 7.87
N ARG A 2 36.78 -45.30 8.28
CA ARG A 2 35.85 -44.22 8.64
C ARG A 2 35.54 -43.44 7.38
N CYS A 3 34.29 -43.56 6.89
CA CYS A 3 33.80 -42.76 5.79
C CYS A 3 33.71 -41.29 6.26
N LYS A 4 34.63 -40.45 5.81
CA LYS A 4 34.55 -38.99 5.98
C LYS A 4 33.41 -38.48 5.08
N ARG A 5 32.23 -38.20 5.65
CA ARG A 5 31.20 -37.39 4.96
C ARG A 5 31.83 -36.03 4.71
N SER A 6 32.02 -35.66 3.46
CA SER A 6 32.35 -34.30 3.05
C SER A 6 31.26 -33.37 3.56
N PRO A 7 31.62 -32.17 4.09
CA PRO A 7 30.60 -31.22 4.51
C PRO A 7 29.73 -30.88 3.30
N GLU A 8 28.42 -31.17 3.37
CA GLU A 8 27.46 -30.70 2.39
C GLU A 8 27.65 -29.19 2.24
N LYS A 9 28.02 -28.73 1.05
CA LYS A 9 28.02 -27.31 0.72
C LYS A 9 26.61 -26.81 0.99
N LEU A 10 26.44 -26.04 2.05
CA LEU A 10 25.20 -25.31 2.32
C LEU A 10 24.79 -24.63 1.03
N SER A 11 23.67 -25.06 0.44
CA SER A 11 23.20 -24.51 -0.82
C SER A 11 22.90 -23.03 -0.57
N THR A 12 23.51 -22.15 -1.36
CA THR A 12 23.27 -20.70 -1.29
C THR A 12 21.78 -20.42 -1.31
N LEU A 13 21.27 -19.70 -0.32
CA LEU A 13 19.86 -19.28 -0.27
C LEU A 13 19.55 -18.42 -1.50
N ARG A 14 18.50 -18.76 -2.24
CA ARG A 14 18.02 -18.00 -3.40
C ARG A 14 16.77 -17.23 -3.04
N LEU A 15 16.81 -15.90 -3.23
CA LEU A 15 15.70 -14.99 -3.03
C LEU A 15 15.25 -14.42 -4.37
N GLY A 16 14.03 -14.70 -4.78
CA GLY A 16 13.41 -14.11 -5.96
C GLY A 16 12.56 -12.90 -5.59
N VAL A 17 12.80 -11.76 -6.20
CA VAL A 17 11.91 -10.59 -6.10
C VAL A 17 10.92 -10.65 -7.27
N PHE A 18 9.66 -10.93 -6.97
CA PHE A 18 8.60 -10.94 -7.97
C PHE A 18 8.06 -9.53 -8.16
N ILE A 19 8.14 -9.01 -9.39
CA ILE A 19 7.90 -7.60 -9.69
C ILE A 19 7.37 -7.45 -11.12
N ASP A 20 6.53 -6.44 -11.35
CA ASP A 20 6.04 -6.12 -12.69
C ASP A 20 7.17 -5.52 -13.55
N GLU A 21 7.33 -6.06 -14.76
CA GLU A 21 8.34 -5.62 -15.71
C GLU A 21 7.74 -4.60 -16.70
N HIS A 22 8.45 -3.51 -16.89
CA HIS A 22 8.13 -2.48 -17.88
C HIS A 22 8.92 -2.73 -19.19
N ARG A 23 8.41 -2.20 -20.29
CA ARG A 23 9.12 -2.31 -21.59
C ARG A 23 10.32 -1.39 -21.67
N ASP A 24 10.33 -0.35 -20.83
CA ASP A 24 11.37 0.66 -20.79
C ASP A 24 12.58 0.17 -19.98
N LYS A 25 13.76 0.68 -20.30
CA LYS A 25 14.97 0.44 -19.52
C LYS A 25 15.18 1.60 -18.56
N PRO A 26 15.45 1.31 -17.29
CA PRO A 26 15.62 -0.01 -16.62
C PRO A 26 14.28 -0.74 -16.44
N PRO A 27 14.26 -2.09 -16.48
CA PRO A 27 13.03 -2.90 -16.67
C PRO A 27 11.98 -2.81 -15.57
N TYR A 28 12.35 -2.33 -14.38
CA TYR A 28 11.46 -2.23 -13.22
C TYR A 28 11.21 -0.77 -12.78
N GLY A 29 11.45 0.21 -13.66
CA GLY A 29 11.20 1.62 -13.40
C GLY A 29 11.84 2.11 -12.10
N GLU A 30 11.11 2.82 -11.27
CA GLU A 30 11.57 3.38 -9.99
C GLU A 30 12.07 2.30 -9.02
N GLN A 31 11.63 1.06 -9.16
CA GLN A 31 12.02 -0.03 -8.26
C GLN A 31 13.42 -0.58 -8.54
N ASN A 32 14.05 -0.23 -9.66
CA ASN A 32 15.41 -0.70 -9.96
C ASN A 32 16.43 -0.34 -8.88
N THR A 33 16.41 0.90 -8.40
CA THR A 33 17.30 1.37 -7.32
C THR A 33 17.09 0.55 -6.04
N TYR A 34 15.84 0.30 -5.69
CA TYR A 34 15.50 -0.50 -4.50
C TYR A 34 16.02 -1.94 -4.62
N VAL A 35 15.72 -2.61 -5.74
CA VAL A 35 16.15 -4.00 -5.96
C VAL A 35 17.68 -4.10 -6.04
N THR A 36 18.35 -3.13 -6.66
CA THR A 36 19.82 -3.08 -6.70
C THR A 36 20.44 -2.98 -5.31
N ARG A 37 19.91 -2.10 -4.45
CA ARG A 37 20.37 -1.98 -3.05
C ARG A 37 20.09 -3.25 -2.25
N LEU A 38 18.93 -3.86 -2.45
CA LEU A 38 18.56 -5.11 -1.81
C LEU A 38 19.50 -6.25 -2.24
N ALA A 39 19.83 -6.35 -3.53
CA ALA A 39 20.76 -7.35 -4.06
C ALA A 39 22.16 -7.18 -3.51
N ALA A 40 22.68 -5.95 -3.42
CA ALA A 40 23.95 -5.67 -2.79
C ALA A 40 23.99 -6.13 -1.33
N ARG A 41 22.94 -5.89 -0.57
CA ARG A 41 22.82 -6.35 0.81
C ARG A 41 22.68 -7.86 0.90
N ALA A 42 21.88 -8.48 0.05
CA ALA A 42 21.72 -9.94 -0.02
C ALA A 42 23.06 -10.64 -0.27
N ARG A 43 23.85 -10.12 -1.20
CA ARG A 43 25.19 -10.65 -1.51
C ARG A 43 26.13 -10.60 -0.30
N SER A 44 26.13 -9.51 0.47
CA SER A 44 26.95 -9.43 1.70
C SER A 44 26.55 -10.46 2.77
N MET A 45 25.36 -11.07 2.62
CA MET A 45 24.84 -12.13 3.49
C MET A 45 24.95 -13.52 2.85
N GLY A 46 25.59 -13.67 1.69
CA GLY A 46 25.70 -14.95 0.97
C GLY A 46 24.38 -15.41 0.31
N ILE A 47 23.45 -14.49 0.06
CA ILE A 47 22.15 -14.76 -0.57
C ILE A 47 22.23 -14.41 -2.06
N ASP A 48 21.84 -15.36 -2.93
CA ASP A 48 21.68 -15.14 -4.36
C ASP A 48 20.31 -14.50 -4.63
N LEU A 49 20.30 -13.22 -5.01
CA LEU A 49 19.08 -12.46 -5.27
C LEU A 49 18.95 -12.14 -6.75
N PHE A 50 17.77 -12.40 -7.27
CA PHE A 50 17.36 -12.02 -8.64
C PHE A 50 15.93 -11.50 -8.67
N ALA A 51 15.63 -10.71 -9.69
CA ALA A 51 14.27 -10.25 -9.99
C ALA A 51 13.65 -11.08 -11.12
N PHE A 52 12.33 -11.27 -11.06
CA PHE A 52 11.57 -11.92 -12.12
C PHE A 52 10.15 -11.35 -12.19
N SER A 53 9.52 -11.54 -13.34
CA SER A 53 8.14 -11.13 -13.59
C SER A 53 7.33 -12.30 -14.14
N ILE A 54 6.13 -12.04 -14.62
CA ILE A 54 5.32 -13.02 -15.32
C ILE A 54 6.14 -13.52 -16.52
N PRO A 55 6.51 -14.79 -16.60
CA PRO A 55 7.29 -15.29 -17.70
C PRO A 55 6.46 -15.29 -18.99
N GLN A 56 7.11 -14.96 -20.11
CA GLN A 56 6.49 -15.13 -21.43
C GLN A 56 6.31 -16.62 -21.80
N LYS A 57 7.04 -17.51 -21.12
CA LYS A 57 6.91 -18.97 -21.18
C LYS A 57 6.80 -19.51 -19.75
N SER A 58 6.01 -20.56 -19.56
CA SER A 58 5.80 -21.22 -18.26
C SER A 58 7.12 -21.63 -17.59
N VAL A 59 7.07 -21.80 -16.26
CA VAL A 59 8.16 -22.40 -15.47
C VAL A 59 8.51 -23.75 -16.09
N ASP A 60 9.62 -23.81 -16.82
CA ASP A 60 10.04 -25.02 -17.48
C ASP A 60 11.21 -25.66 -16.72
N GLN A 61 11.14 -26.98 -16.53
CA GLN A 61 12.20 -27.82 -15.93
C GLN A 61 12.80 -27.27 -14.61
N GLY A 62 11.97 -26.64 -13.74
CA GLY A 62 12.44 -26.11 -12.45
C GLY A 62 13.34 -24.87 -12.56
N ARG A 63 13.25 -24.14 -13.66
CA ARG A 63 13.97 -22.88 -13.90
C ARG A 63 13.02 -21.72 -14.15
N LEU A 64 13.48 -20.51 -13.83
CA LEU A 64 12.81 -19.25 -14.10
C LEU A 64 13.68 -18.36 -14.98
N GLN A 65 13.06 -17.61 -15.88
CA GLN A 65 13.70 -16.48 -16.51
C GLN A 65 13.79 -15.33 -15.51
N VAL A 66 15.00 -14.82 -15.28
CA VAL A 66 15.30 -13.85 -14.23
C VAL A 66 16.22 -12.75 -14.73
N ARG A 67 16.32 -11.66 -13.96
CA ARG A 67 17.29 -10.59 -14.17
C ARG A 67 18.10 -10.36 -12.92
N TYR A 68 19.41 -10.16 -13.10
CA TYR A 68 20.34 -9.82 -12.03
C TYR A 68 20.72 -8.34 -12.11
N PRO A 69 20.56 -7.55 -11.02
CA PRO A 69 20.97 -6.15 -11.00
C PRO A 69 22.44 -5.92 -11.37
N GLU A 70 23.33 -6.77 -10.86
CA GLU A 70 24.77 -6.71 -11.10
C GLU A 70 25.20 -7.09 -12.52
N ARG A 71 24.32 -7.68 -13.29
CA ARG A 71 24.52 -8.01 -14.71
C ARG A 71 23.77 -7.05 -15.62
N SER A 72 23.66 -5.79 -15.20
CA SER A 72 22.95 -4.74 -15.95
C SER A 72 21.53 -5.16 -16.37
N TRP A 73 20.84 -5.92 -15.49
CA TRP A 73 19.49 -6.44 -15.72
C TRP A 73 19.36 -7.39 -16.93
N SER A 74 20.44 -8.02 -17.36
CA SER A 74 20.41 -8.99 -18.44
C SER A 74 19.52 -10.19 -18.09
N ILE A 75 18.86 -10.75 -19.11
CA ILE A 75 18.04 -11.94 -18.99
C ILE A 75 18.94 -13.16 -18.76
N SER A 76 18.58 -13.97 -17.80
CA SER A 76 19.28 -15.21 -17.42
C SER A 76 18.28 -16.28 -17.02
N GLN A 77 18.76 -17.53 -16.87
CA GLN A 77 17.98 -18.63 -16.33
C GLN A 77 18.51 -19.00 -14.95
N ALA A 78 17.64 -19.04 -13.94
CA ALA A 78 17.99 -19.47 -12.58
C ALA A 78 17.16 -20.68 -12.15
N ARG A 79 17.70 -21.47 -11.20
CA ARG A 79 16.90 -22.45 -10.46
C ARG A 79 15.82 -21.74 -9.66
N LEU A 80 14.71 -22.43 -9.33
CA LEU A 80 13.67 -21.87 -8.50
C LEU A 80 14.24 -21.24 -7.22
N PRO A 81 13.71 -20.08 -6.78
CA PRO A 81 14.08 -19.50 -5.51
C PRO A 81 13.60 -20.37 -4.36
N HIS A 82 14.23 -20.28 -3.21
CA HIS A 82 13.71 -20.88 -1.97
C HIS A 82 12.60 -19.99 -1.40
N VAL A 83 12.74 -18.67 -1.58
CA VAL A 83 11.81 -17.68 -1.07
C VAL A 83 11.52 -16.63 -2.16
N VAL A 84 10.26 -16.23 -2.27
CA VAL A 84 9.80 -15.13 -3.14
C VAL A 84 9.32 -13.97 -2.30
N TYR A 85 9.85 -12.79 -2.59
CA TYR A 85 9.33 -11.52 -2.13
C TYR A 85 8.37 -10.95 -3.19
N ASP A 86 7.06 -10.97 -2.91
CA ASP A 86 6.06 -10.45 -3.83
C ASP A 86 5.95 -8.93 -3.69
N ARG A 87 6.35 -8.22 -4.76
CA ARG A 87 6.26 -6.76 -4.89
C ARG A 87 5.50 -6.32 -6.14
N ALA A 88 4.92 -7.26 -6.87
CA ALA A 88 4.28 -6.96 -8.14
C ALA A 88 2.95 -6.22 -7.97
N ILE A 89 2.77 -5.16 -8.77
CA ILE A 89 1.54 -4.34 -8.79
C ILE A 89 0.95 -4.34 -10.20
N PHE A 90 0.42 -5.48 -10.62
CA PHE A 90 -0.22 -5.60 -11.92
C PHE A 90 -1.56 -4.84 -11.96
N THR A 91 -1.77 -4.08 -13.03
CA THR A 91 -3.02 -3.34 -13.25
C THR A 91 -4.02 -4.12 -14.08
N ARG A 92 -3.56 -4.84 -15.12
CA ARG A 92 -4.40 -5.61 -16.01
C ARG A 92 -4.90 -6.90 -15.34
N ARG A 93 -6.17 -7.28 -15.65
CA ARG A 93 -6.77 -8.49 -15.07
C ARG A 93 -6.05 -9.77 -15.52
N SER A 94 -5.64 -9.86 -16.79
CA SER A 94 -4.85 -10.97 -17.32
C SER A 94 -3.58 -11.20 -16.53
N ASP A 95 -2.83 -10.13 -16.28
CA ASP A 95 -1.54 -10.18 -15.59
C ASP A 95 -1.70 -10.59 -14.13
N LYS A 96 -2.75 -10.09 -13.46
CA LYS A 96 -3.12 -10.52 -12.10
C LYS A 96 -3.43 -12.01 -12.02
N LEU A 97 -4.13 -12.56 -13.02
CA LEU A 97 -4.45 -13.99 -13.08
C LEU A 97 -3.18 -14.82 -13.34
N ALA A 98 -2.34 -14.39 -14.29
CA ALA A 98 -1.08 -15.04 -14.58
C ALA A 98 -0.12 -15.01 -13.38
N ALA A 99 -0.01 -13.87 -12.69
CA ALA A 99 0.78 -13.74 -11.48
C ALA A 99 0.33 -14.71 -10.37
N ARG A 100 -0.98 -14.76 -10.10
CA ARG A 100 -1.54 -15.70 -9.12
C ARG A 100 -1.27 -17.15 -9.50
N SER A 101 -1.40 -17.51 -10.78
CA SER A 101 -1.10 -18.84 -11.27
C SER A 101 0.36 -19.20 -11.05
N LEU A 102 1.28 -18.30 -11.43
CA LEU A 102 2.72 -18.50 -11.24
C LEU A 102 3.08 -18.68 -9.76
N LEU A 103 2.62 -17.80 -8.88
CA LEU A 103 2.92 -17.90 -7.45
C LEU A 103 2.39 -19.21 -6.84
N ARG A 104 1.18 -19.66 -7.23
CA ARG A 104 0.65 -20.96 -6.81
C ARG A 104 1.51 -22.13 -7.30
N GLN A 105 2.00 -22.08 -8.54
CA GLN A 105 2.89 -23.10 -9.09
C GLN A 105 4.23 -23.15 -8.33
N LEU A 106 4.76 -22.02 -7.92
CA LEU A 106 5.97 -21.94 -7.11
C LEU A 106 5.73 -22.52 -5.70
N GLN A 107 4.65 -22.12 -5.05
CA GLN A 107 4.25 -22.64 -3.73
C GLN A 107 4.03 -24.15 -3.75
N ALA A 108 3.39 -24.70 -4.79
CA ALA A 108 3.22 -26.14 -4.96
C ALA A 108 4.55 -26.92 -5.13
N ARG A 109 5.64 -26.19 -5.44
CA ARG A 109 7.01 -26.72 -5.52
C ARG A 109 7.85 -26.43 -4.27
N GLY A 110 7.21 -26.04 -3.17
CA GLY A 110 7.86 -25.77 -1.89
C GLY A 110 8.52 -24.38 -1.77
N VAL A 111 8.28 -23.46 -2.71
CA VAL A 111 8.80 -22.10 -2.62
C VAL A 111 7.96 -21.30 -1.61
N LEU A 112 8.60 -20.67 -0.63
CA LEU A 112 7.93 -19.77 0.30
C LEU A 112 7.65 -18.43 -0.40
N VAL A 113 6.43 -17.92 -0.25
CA VAL A 113 6.06 -16.61 -0.79
C VAL A 113 5.62 -15.72 0.37
N PHE A 114 6.24 -14.57 0.52
CA PHE A 114 5.86 -13.59 1.53
C PHE A 114 5.49 -12.24 0.91
N ASN A 115 4.86 -11.37 1.70
CA ASN A 115 4.28 -10.09 1.29
C ASN A 115 3.16 -10.26 0.24
N PRO A 116 2.19 -11.14 0.47
CA PRO A 116 1.12 -11.38 -0.49
C PRO A 116 0.27 -10.14 -0.71
N VAL A 117 -0.42 -10.10 -1.84
CA VAL A 117 -1.45 -9.09 -2.07
C VAL A 117 -2.57 -9.29 -1.05
N ILE A 118 -2.71 -8.34 -0.14
CA ILE A 118 -3.83 -8.27 0.80
C ILE A 118 -5.11 -7.77 0.10
N GLY A 119 -6.25 -7.90 0.74
CA GLY A 119 -7.55 -7.56 0.16
C GLY A 119 -7.70 -6.09 -0.25
N SER A 120 -8.88 -5.76 -0.81
CA SER A 120 -9.23 -4.37 -1.09
C SER A 120 -9.38 -3.56 0.21
N LYS A 121 -9.34 -2.22 0.12
CA LYS A 121 -9.51 -1.33 1.29
C LYS A 121 -10.74 -1.68 2.14
N LEU A 122 -11.85 -2.01 1.49
CA LEU A 122 -13.08 -2.39 2.18
C LEU A 122 -12.96 -3.76 2.88
N VAL A 123 -12.27 -4.71 2.27
CA VAL A 123 -12.02 -6.03 2.87
C VAL A 123 -11.11 -5.88 4.09
N ILE A 124 -9.99 -5.16 3.93
CA ILE A 124 -9.06 -4.88 5.03
C ILE A 124 -9.76 -4.15 6.17
N HIS A 125 -10.55 -3.13 5.86
CA HIS A 125 -11.31 -2.38 6.87
C HIS A 125 -12.21 -3.31 7.70
N ARG A 126 -13.04 -4.14 7.04
CA ARG A 126 -13.92 -5.11 7.73
C ARG A 126 -13.16 -6.13 8.57
N GLN A 127 -12.00 -6.56 8.11
CA GLN A 127 -11.16 -7.48 8.87
C GLN A 127 -10.60 -6.85 10.14
N LEU A 128 -10.15 -5.60 10.05
CA LEU A 128 -9.63 -4.86 11.21
C LEU A 128 -10.75 -4.42 12.16
N GLU A 129 -11.92 -4.07 11.63
CA GLU A 129 -13.09 -3.70 12.42
C GLU A 129 -13.54 -4.84 13.37
N SER A 130 -13.30 -6.09 13.00
CA SER A 130 -13.60 -7.25 13.82
C SER A 130 -12.52 -7.58 14.88
N VAL A 131 -11.41 -6.83 14.94
CA VAL A 131 -10.30 -7.09 15.86
C VAL A 131 -10.39 -6.15 17.07
N PRO A 132 -10.65 -6.67 18.28
CA PRO A 132 -10.57 -5.88 19.51
C PRO A 132 -9.18 -5.22 19.63
N GLY A 133 -9.12 -4.00 20.11
CA GLY A 133 -7.86 -3.26 20.22
C GLY A 133 -7.40 -2.55 18.95
N VAL A 134 -8.00 -2.82 17.79
CA VAL A 134 -7.72 -2.13 16.51
C VAL A 134 -8.95 -1.39 15.98
N SER A 135 -10.14 -1.92 16.21
CA SER A 135 -11.40 -1.38 15.68
C SER A 135 -11.61 0.11 15.99
N HIS A 136 -11.22 0.57 17.18
CA HIS A 136 -11.34 1.97 17.60
C HIS A 136 -10.43 2.94 16.82
N LEU A 137 -9.39 2.43 16.15
CA LEU A 137 -8.50 3.21 15.28
C LEU A 137 -9.11 3.49 13.91
N LEU A 138 -10.21 2.83 13.57
CA LEU A 138 -10.80 2.91 12.24
C LEU A 138 -11.93 3.95 12.20
N PRO A 139 -11.97 4.81 11.18
CA PRO A 139 -13.12 5.67 10.97
C PRO A 139 -14.31 4.87 10.45
N ASP A 140 -15.54 5.26 10.84
CA ASP A 140 -16.77 4.65 10.32
C ASP A 140 -16.73 4.56 8.80
N THR A 141 -17.03 3.38 8.29
CA THR A 141 -16.92 3.07 6.86
C THR A 141 -18.03 2.15 6.41
N ALA A 142 -18.60 2.42 5.24
CA ALA A 142 -19.55 1.51 4.61
C ALA A 142 -19.24 1.30 3.12
N ARG A 143 -19.72 0.16 2.58
CA ARG A 143 -19.78 -0.02 1.13
C ARG A 143 -20.87 0.88 0.57
N VAL A 144 -20.57 1.62 -0.48
CA VAL A 144 -21.58 2.36 -1.24
C VAL A 144 -22.37 1.37 -2.08
N ILE A 145 -23.64 1.22 -1.75
CA ILE A 145 -24.61 0.42 -2.51
C ILE A 145 -25.26 1.30 -3.55
N ASP A 146 -25.65 2.50 -3.14
CA ASP A 146 -26.29 3.55 -3.94
C ASP A 146 -25.88 4.95 -3.41
N VAL A 147 -26.39 5.99 -4.03
CA VAL A 147 -26.12 7.37 -3.60
C VAL A 147 -26.72 7.69 -2.23
N GLU A 148 -27.81 7.02 -1.85
CA GLU A 148 -28.46 7.19 -0.55
C GLU A 148 -27.55 6.77 0.61
N THR A 149 -26.76 5.73 0.41
CA THR A 149 -25.70 5.32 1.38
C THR A 149 -24.77 6.49 1.71
N VAL A 150 -24.39 7.31 0.71
CA VAL A 150 -23.54 8.47 0.94
C VAL A 150 -24.29 9.57 1.68
N HIS A 151 -25.57 9.81 1.35
CA HIS A 151 -26.41 10.78 2.06
C HIS A 151 -26.63 10.44 3.53
N GLN A 152 -26.81 9.16 3.85
CA GLN A 152 -26.92 8.69 5.24
C GLN A 152 -25.65 9.00 6.03
N PHE A 153 -24.47 8.77 5.42
CA PHE A 153 -23.18 9.13 6.03
C PHE A 153 -23.02 10.63 6.20
N LEU A 154 -23.41 11.41 5.20
CA LEU A 154 -23.39 12.89 5.28
C LEU A 154 -24.37 13.41 6.34
N LYS A 155 -25.53 12.79 6.50
CA LYS A 155 -26.46 13.14 7.58
C LYS A 155 -25.88 12.87 8.96
N LYS A 156 -25.16 11.74 9.12
CA LYS A 156 -24.56 11.30 10.40
C LYS A 156 -23.29 12.11 10.74
N TRP A 157 -22.41 12.35 9.75
CA TRP A 157 -21.05 12.80 10.00
C TRP A 157 -20.73 14.20 9.45
N GLY A 158 -21.52 14.73 8.54
CA GLY A 158 -21.32 16.03 7.91
C GLY A 158 -20.16 16.11 6.92
N ASP A 159 -19.07 15.37 7.14
CA ASP A 159 -17.84 15.37 6.33
C ASP A 159 -17.41 13.91 6.06
N VAL A 160 -17.34 13.54 4.79
CA VAL A 160 -17.05 12.16 4.37
C VAL A 160 -16.11 12.11 3.17
N PHE A 161 -15.43 10.98 3.02
CA PHE A 161 -14.73 10.62 1.81
C PHE A 161 -15.46 9.50 1.08
N VAL A 162 -15.66 9.66 -0.23
CA VAL A 162 -16.08 8.59 -1.14
C VAL A 162 -14.87 8.19 -1.97
N LYS A 163 -14.53 6.90 -1.97
CA LYS A 163 -13.32 6.40 -2.64
C LYS A 163 -13.48 4.98 -3.19
N PRO A 164 -12.82 4.63 -4.30
CA PRO A 164 -12.82 3.26 -4.80
C PRO A 164 -12.22 2.30 -3.77
N SER A 165 -12.84 1.13 -3.61
CA SER A 165 -12.35 0.05 -2.75
C SER A 165 -10.98 -0.49 -3.24
N VAL A 166 -10.74 -0.46 -4.55
CA VAL A 166 -9.46 -0.82 -5.20
C VAL A 166 -8.97 0.36 -6.01
N GLY A 167 -7.71 0.73 -5.84
CA GLY A 167 -7.07 1.83 -6.55
C GLY A 167 -6.01 2.52 -5.72
N THR A 168 -5.16 3.28 -6.40
CA THR A 168 -4.02 4.00 -5.85
C THR A 168 -4.01 5.46 -6.34
N GLN A 169 -3.10 6.28 -5.86
CA GLN A 169 -2.83 7.64 -6.32
C GLN A 169 -4.01 8.64 -6.21
N GLY A 170 -5.01 8.36 -5.37
CA GLY A 170 -6.14 9.27 -5.17
C GLY A 170 -7.19 9.29 -6.29
N ARG A 171 -7.13 8.39 -7.27
CA ARG A 171 -8.12 8.31 -8.36
C ARG A 171 -9.51 8.05 -7.83
N GLY A 172 -10.48 8.87 -8.24
CA GLY A 172 -11.89 8.72 -7.85
C GLY A 172 -12.14 8.96 -6.36
N VAL A 173 -11.28 9.74 -5.70
CA VAL A 173 -11.45 10.11 -4.29
C VAL A 173 -12.08 11.48 -4.20
N LEU A 174 -13.24 11.55 -3.58
CA LEU A 174 -13.95 12.80 -3.29
C LEU A 174 -14.08 12.99 -1.78
N ARG A 175 -13.83 14.18 -1.29
CA ARG A 175 -14.32 14.66 0.00
C ARG A 175 -15.62 15.41 -0.23
N ILE A 176 -16.60 15.20 0.62
CA ILE A 176 -17.90 15.82 0.55
C ILE A 176 -18.24 16.36 1.93
N VAL A 177 -18.51 17.66 2.01
CA VAL A 177 -18.90 18.34 3.25
C VAL A 177 -20.33 18.84 3.10
N ARG A 178 -21.19 18.51 4.06
CA ARG A 178 -22.58 19.02 4.11
C ARG A 178 -22.61 20.41 4.76
N ARG A 179 -23.30 21.35 4.10
CA ARG A 179 -23.59 22.70 4.59
C ARG A 179 -25.11 22.93 4.56
N GLY A 180 -25.77 22.50 5.62
CA GLY A 180 -27.26 22.53 5.62
C GLY A 180 -27.81 21.58 4.54
N GLU A 181 -28.49 22.13 3.55
CA GLU A 181 -29.04 21.40 2.39
C GLU A 181 -28.12 21.45 1.15
N ARG A 182 -26.97 22.10 1.27
CA ARG A 182 -25.97 22.23 0.19
C ARG A 182 -24.73 21.40 0.51
N PHE A 183 -23.89 21.18 -0.53
CA PHE A 183 -22.71 20.34 -0.41
C PHE A 183 -21.49 21.00 -1.07
N GLU A 184 -20.38 20.98 -0.35
CA GLU A 184 -19.06 21.27 -0.89
C GLU A 184 -18.39 19.96 -1.26
N THR A 185 -17.75 19.88 -2.42
CA THR A 185 -16.99 18.68 -2.82
C THR A 185 -15.64 19.07 -3.37
N SER A 186 -14.62 18.30 -3.04
CA SER A 186 -13.28 18.46 -3.62
C SER A 186 -12.61 17.09 -3.79
N GLY A 187 -11.79 16.94 -4.83
CA GLY A 187 -11.06 15.70 -5.05
C GLY A 187 -10.70 15.45 -6.50
N PHE A 188 -10.52 14.18 -6.85
CA PHE A 188 -10.06 13.79 -8.17
C PHE A 188 -11.03 12.84 -8.84
N THR A 189 -11.28 13.06 -10.13
CA THR A 189 -12.04 12.13 -10.98
C THR A 189 -11.28 10.81 -11.18
N ASN A 190 -11.94 9.85 -11.81
CA ASN A 190 -11.30 8.60 -12.24
C ASN A 190 -10.17 8.83 -13.26
N LYS A 191 -10.18 9.96 -13.99
CA LYS A 191 -9.16 10.38 -14.94
C LYS A 191 -8.04 11.20 -14.31
N LEU A 192 -8.19 11.56 -13.00
CA LEU A 192 -7.26 12.36 -12.22
C LEU A 192 -7.39 13.88 -12.44
N ASP A 193 -8.47 14.34 -13.04
CA ASP A 193 -8.78 15.76 -13.08
C ASP A 193 -9.22 16.19 -11.67
N TYR A 194 -8.65 17.27 -11.17
CA TYR A 194 -9.11 17.88 -9.91
C TYR A 194 -10.45 18.55 -10.14
N ILE A 195 -11.37 18.36 -9.21
CA ILE A 195 -12.67 19.01 -9.21
C ILE A 195 -12.95 19.61 -7.85
N GLU A 196 -13.60 20.77 -7.86
CA GLU A 196 -14.06 21.45 -6.67
C GLU A 196 -15.40 22.12 -6.95
N TYR A 197 -16.36 21.93 -6.07
CA TYR A 197 -17.68 22.56 -6.11
C TYR A 197 -17.99 23.06 -4.70
N THR A 198 -18.36 24.32 -4.58
CA THR A 198 -18.61 24.96 -3.29
C THR A 198 -20.10 25.03 -2.93
N ASP A 199 -21.00 24.74 -3.89
CA ASP A 199 -22.42 24.89 -3.70
C ASP A 199 -23.26 23.95 -4.58
N LEU A 200 -23.17 22.64 -4.31
CA LEU A 200 -24.02 21.65 -4.98
C LEU A 200 -25.35 21.47 -4.22
N ASP A 201 -26.45 21.40 -4.97
CA ASP A 201 -27.70 20.84 -4.46
C ASP A 201 -27.66 19.31 -4.43
N LYS A 202 -28.68 18.69 -3.84
CA LYS A 202 -28.78 17.22 -3.75
C LYS A 202 -28.74 16.55 -5.13
N ASN A 203 -29.37 17.13 -6.15
CA ASN A 203 -29.41 16.56 -7.49
C ASN A 203 -28.04 16.67 -8.19
N GLY A 204 -27.35 17.81 -8.03
CA GLY A 204 -25.98 18.00 -8.52
C GLY A 204 -25.02 17.00 -7.89
N LEU A 205 -25.08 16.82 -6.58
CA LEU A 205 -24.28 15.82 -5.88
C LEU A 205 -24.59 14.41 -6.37
N ASN A 206 -25.85 14.05 -6.58
CA ASN A 206 -26.25 12.73 -7.07
C ASN A 206 -25.69 12.46 -8.49
N ARG A 207 -25.74 13.45 -9.39
CA ARG A 207 -25.14 13.33 -10.75
C ARG A 207 -23.63 13.10 -10.64
N LEU A 208 -22.95 13.88 -9.81
CA LEU A 208 -21.50 13.74 -9.59
C LEU A 208 -21.15 12.35 -9.03
N LEU A 209 -21.83 11.91 -7.98
CA LEU A 209 -21.60 10.59 -7.37
C LEU A 209 -21.79 9.45 -8.39
N ARG A 210 -22.87 9.46 -9.17
CA ARG A 210 -23.10 8.46 -10.20
C ARG A 210 -21.98 8.42 -11.25
N SER A 211 -21.45 9.56 -11.64
CA SER A 211 -20.35 9.66 -12.61
C SER A 211 -19.02 9.11 -12.06
N ILE A 212 -18.76 9.31 -10.76
CA ILE A 212 -17.52 8.85 -10.12
C ILE A 212 -17.59 7.36 -9.75
N ILE A 213 -18.71 6.92 -9.19
CA ILE A 213 -18.89 5.53 -8.73
C ILE A 213 -18.94 4.58 -9.91
N GLY A 214 -19.74 4.88 -10.95
CA GLY A 214 -19.90 4.02 -12.12
C GLY A 214 -20.19 2.57 -11.72
N SER A 215 -19.51 1.61 -12.34
CA SER A 215 -19.62 0.17 -12.07
C SER A 215 -18.64 -0.35 -11.00
N ARG A 216 -17.82 0.52 -10.41
CA ARG A 216 -16.78 0.10 -9.45
C ARG A 216 -17.32 0.06 -8.02
N THR A 217 -16.80 -0.88 -7.23
CA THR A 217 -17.08 -0.89 -5.79
C THR A 217 -16.42 0.30 -5.11
N HIS A 218 -17.22 1.13 -4.47
CA HIS A 218 -16.78 2.27 -3.67
C HIS A 218 -17.10 2.07 -2.19
N MET A 219 -16.43 2.83 -1.37
CA MET A 219 -16.69 2.96 0.06
C MET A 219 -16.90 4.43 0.39
N VAL A 220 -17.79 4.69 1.35
CA VAL A 220 -17.93 5.97 2.04
C VAL A 220 -17.31 5.83 3.42
N GLN A 221 -16.59 6.84 3.86
CA GLN A 221 -15.89 6.83 5.12
C GLN A 221 -15.99 8.20 5.78
N ARG A 222 -16.23 8.21 7.10
CA ARG A 222 -16.17 9.44 7.91
C ARG A 222 -14.82 10.13 7.69
N ALA A 223 -14.82 11.43 7.42
CA ALA A 223 -13.59 12.21 7.41
C ALA A 223 -13.06 12.33 8.84
N VAL A 224 -11.78 12.06 8.99
CA VAL A 224 -11.08 12.24 10.26
C VAL A 224 -10.47 13.65 10.26
N GLU A 225 -10.65 14.37 11.34
CA GLU A 225 -9.93 15.61 11.52
C GLU A 225 -8.43 15.29 11.69
N THR A 226 -7.63 15.88 10.83
CA THR A 226 -6.17 15.66 10.84
C THR A 226 -5.49 16.90 11.37
N LEU A 227 -4.34 16.71 11.99
CA LEU A 227 -3.45 17.82 12.34
C LEU A 227 -3.11 18.61 11.08
N LYS A 228 -2.91 19.91 11.23
CA LYS A 228 -2.57 20.82 10.13
C LYS A 228 -1.21 21.45 10.38
N LEU A 229 -0.40 21.53 9.36
CA LEU A 229 0.87 22.24 9.37
C LEU A 229 0.74 23.45 8.42
N GLY A 230 0.83 24.67 8.97
CA GLY A 230 0.63 25.87 8.17
C GLY A 230 -0.73 25.92 7.44
N GLY A 231 -1.80 25.41 8.08
CA GLY A 231 -3.14 25.31 7.48
C GLY A 231 -3.36 24.09 6.58
N SER A 232 -2.31 23.44 6.12
CA SER A 232 -2.38 22.27 5.22
C SER A 232 -2.62 20.99 6.00
N ARG A 233 -3.47 20.10 5.46
CA ARG A 233 -3.77 18.79 6.04
C ARG A 233 -2.53 17.90 6.05
N THR A 234 -2.39 17.09 7.09
CA THR A 234 -1.29 16.14 7.23
C THR A 234 -1.79 14.74 7.48
N ASP A 235 -0.99 13.76 7.11
CA ASP A 235 -1.09 12.37 7.59
C ASP A 235 0.31 11.79 7.81
N VAL A 236 0.38 10.65 8.49
CA VAL A 236 1.62 9.92 8.73
C VAL A 236 1.58 8.59 7.98
N ARG A 237 2.66 8.29 7.29
CA ARG A 237 2.88 6.98 6.68
C ARG A 237 3.96 6.23 7.43
N SER A 238 3.58 5.14 8.09
CA SER A 238 4.50 4.22 8.75
C SER A 238 4.88 3.06 7.84
N LEU A 239 6.15 2.70 7.84
CA LEU A 239 6.66 1.46 7.27
C LEU A 239 6.91 0.48 8.41
N VAL A 240 6.19 -0.64 8.39
CA VAL A 240 6.28 -1.67 9.42
C VAL A 240 6.82 -2.95 8.80
N GLN A 241 7.82 -3.54 9.43
CA GLN A 241 8.50 -4.74 8.95
C GLN A 241 8.78 -5.70 10.12
N LYS A 242 8.89 -6.99 9.83
CA LYS A 242 9.38 -7.95 10.83
C LYS A 242 10.90 -7.84 10.97
N ASP A 243 11.38 -7.84 12.19
CA ASP A 243 12.79 -7.94 12.49
C ASP A 243 13.27 -9.41 12.42
N ARG A 244 14.55 -9.65 12.72
CA ARG A 244 15.16 -11.00 12.71
C ARG A 244 14.51 -11.98 13.69
N THR A 245 13.77 -11.49 14.68
CA THR A 245 13.04 -12.33 15.65
C THR A 245 11.62 -12.65 15.21
N GLY A 246 11.17 -12.07 14.09
CA GLY A 246 9.80 -12.14 13.60
C GLY A 246 8.86 -11.12 14.25
N ALA A 247 9.34 -10.25 15.13
CA ALA A 247 8.54 -9.19 15.76
C ALA A 247 8.34 -8.01 14.81
N TRP A 248 7.12 -7.46 14.79
CA TRP A 248 6.81 -6.26 14.04
C TRP A 248 7.48 -5.02 14.61
N ARG A 249 8.12 -4.22 13.75
CA ARG A 249 8.79 -2.97 14.10
C ARG A 249 8.45 -1.88 13.10
N VAL A 250 8.23 -0.67 13.57
CA VAL A 250 8.20 0.51 12.70
C VAL A 250 9.65 0.83 12.31
N THR A 251 9.97 0.65 11.04
CA THR A 251 11.32 0.88 10.49
C THR A 251 11.47 2.23 9.82
N GLY A 252 10.38 2.98 9.72
CA GLY A 252 10.36 4.34 9.22
C GLY A 252 8.96 4.93 9.28
N ALA A 253 8.91 6.24 9.51
CA ALA A 253 7.68 7.01 9.43
C ALA A 253 7.97 8.36 8.76
N ALA A 254 7.05 8.82 7.94
CA ALA A 254 7.13 10.11 7.29
C ALA A 254 5.77 10.81 7.37
N ALA A 255 5.82 12.09 7.70
CA ALA A 255 4.67 12.97 7.57
C ALA A 255 4.46 13.33 6.11
N ARG A 256 3.20 13.39 5.67
CA ARG A 256 2.82 13.90 4.36
C ARG A 256 1.95 15.12 4.57
N VAL A 257 2.28 16.19 3.87
CA VAL A 257 1.58 17.48 3.95
C VAL A 257 0.93 17.72 2.60
N ALA A 258 -0.38 18.02 2.59
CA ALA A 258 -1.11 18.36 1.39
C ALA A 258 -0.61 19.67 0.80
N GLU A 259 -0.72 19.83 -0.51
CA GLU A 259 -0.49 21.11 -1.16
C GLU A 259 -1.69 22.04 -0.95
N GLY A 260 -1.47 23.21 -0.35
CA GLY A 260 -2.50 24.23 -0.13
C GLY A 260 -3.74 23.68 0.59
N SER A 261 -4.93 23.99 0.05
CA SER A 261 -6.22 23.54 0.58
C SER A 261 -6.63 22.13 0.16
N SER A 262 -5.76 21.40 -0.56
CA SER A 262 -6.07 20.06 -1.06
C SER A 262 -6.53 19.12 0.06
N SER A 263 -7.58 18.36 -0.21
CA SER A 263 -8.05 17.29 0.68
C SER A 263 -7.20 16.02 0.63
N VAL A 264 -6.18 15.97 -0.26
CA VAL A 264 -5.35 14.78 -0.52
C VAL A 264 -3.88 15.08 -0.24
N THR A 265 -3.26 14.28 0.63
CA THR A 265 -1.84 14.39 1.04
C THR A 265 -0.88 13.61 0.13
N ASN A 266 -1.34 13.13 -1.03
CA ASN A 266 -0.59 12.22 -1.88
C ASN A 266 0.61 12.91 -2.55
N LEU A 267 1.83 12.37 -2.40
CA LEU A 267 3.06 12.90 -2.97
C LEU A 267 3.02 13.06 -4.50
N HIS A 268 2.33 12.15 -5.21
CA HIS A 268 2.11 12.29 -6.66
C HIS A 268 1.13 13.40 -7.04
N ARG A 269 0.64 14.19 -6.05
CA ARG A 269 -0.35 15.25 -6.20
C ARG A 269 0.10 16.57 -5.55
N GLY A 270 1.41 16.83 -5.60
CA GLY A 270 2.00 18.03 -5.02
C GLY A 270 2.22 17.95 -3.51
N GLY A 271 1.71 16.92 -2.83
CA GLY A 271 2.02 16.70 -1.41
C GLY A 271 3.52 16.52 -1.19
N ARG A 272 4.04 17.03 -0.09
CA ARG A 272 5.45 16.87 0.30
C ARG A 272 5.60 15.91 1.47
N ALA A 273 6.70 15.16 1.50
CA ALA A 273 7.09 14.35 2.63
C ALA A 273 8.04 15.13 3.53
N LEU A 274 7.84 15.03 4.83
CA LEU A 274 8.70 15.60 5.86
C LEU A 274 9.09 14.50 6.86
N PRO A 275 10.24 14.61 7.52
CA PRO A 275 10.53 13.84 8.72
C PRO A 275 9.37 13.98 9.72
N LEU A 276 9.03 12.89 10.41
CA LEU A 276 7.96 12.96 11.43
C LEU A 276 8.28 13.97 12.52
N SER A 277 9.56 14.12 12.88
CA SER A 277 10.05 15.11 13.83
C SER A 277 9.70 16.55 13.46
N GLU A 278 9.82 16.92 12.17
CA GLU A 278 9.48 18.26 11.70
C GLU A 278 7.97 18.55 11.81
N LEU A 279 7.13 17.56 11.49
CA LEU A 279 5.68 17.70 11.64
C LEU A 279 5.33 17.95 13.10
N VAL A 280 5.87 17.16 14.00
CA VAL A 280 5.47 17.20 15.41
C VAL A 280 6.08 18.42 16.12
N GLN A 281 7.28 18.85 15.75
CA GLN A 281 7.84 20.09 16.26
C GLN A 281 6.97 21.29 15.86
N GLY A 282 6.59 21.39 14.59
CA GLY A 282 5.74 22.47 14.10
C GLY A 282 4.30 22.48 14.66
N ILE A 283 3.81 21.34 15.15
CA ILE A 283 2.48 21.22 15.75
C ILE A 283 2.57 21.24 17.29
N GLY A 284 3.60 20.63 17.87
CA GLY A 284 3.78 20.48 19.30
C GLY A 284 4.00 21.81 20.00
N GLU A 285 4.75 22.72 19.38
CA GLU A 285 4.92 24.10 19.88
C GLU A 285 3.59 24.86 19.94
N ALA A 286 2.67 24.59 19.00
CA ALA A 286 1.37 25.23 18.96
C ALA A 286 0.31 24.57 19.86
N ALA A 287 0.44 23.29 20.17
CA ALA A 287 -0.58 22.50 20.88
C ALA A 287 -0.15 21.97 22.26
N GLY A 288 1.09 22.19 22.69
CA GLY A 288 1.60 21.70 23.97
C GLY A 288 1.67 20.17 24.08
N ILE A 289 1.79 19.46 22.95
CA ILE A 289 1.79 17.99 22.90
C ILE A 289 3.23 17.48 22.81
N ASP A 290 3.59 16.54 23.68
CA ASP A 290 4.91 15.91 23.66
C ASP A 290 5.11 15.02 22.42
N PHE A 291 6.19 15.27 21.70
CA PHE A 291 6.60 14.52 20.51
C PHE A 291 6.68 13.01 20.75
N ARG A 292 7.31 12.59 21.85
CA ARG A 292 7.51 11.17 22.15
C ARG A 292 6.19 10.44 22.39
N SER A 293 5.20 11.12 22.92
CA SER A 293 3.87 10.56 23.12
C SER A 293 3.20 10.24 21.78
N ILE A 294 3.22 11.19 20.82
CA ILE A 294 2.65 10.99 19.48
C ILE A 294 3.36 9.87 18.71
N GLU A 295 4.71 9.89 18.73
CA GLU A 295 5.49 8.86 18.06
C GLU A 295 5.20 7.46 18.62
N ASN A 296 5.12 7.32 19.93
CA ASN A 296 4.79 6.07 20.61
C ASN A 296 3.38 5.59 20.26
N GLU A 297 2.42 6.49 20.13
CA GLU A 297 1.05 6.14 19.75
C GLU A 297 0.98 5.67 18.28
N ILE A 298 1.64 6.37 17.36
CA ILE A 298 1.77 5.96 15.96
C ILE A 298 2.42 4.58 15.87
N ASN A 299 3.49 4.35 16.60
CA ASN A 299 4.20 3.07 16.60
C ASN A 299 3.32 1.95 17.14
N ARG A 300 2.64 2.14 18.27
CA ARG A 300 1.71 1.16 18.86
C ARG A 300 0.57 0.82 17.89
N ALA A 301 -0.10 1.83 17.33
CA ALA A 301 -1.18 1.64 16.38
C ALA A 301 -0.71 0.90 15.12
N SER A 302 0.46 1.27 14.58
CA SER A 302 1.04 0.64 13.39
C SER A 302 1.39 -0.82 13.61
N ILE A 303 1.96 -1.17 14.77
CA ILE A 303 2.29 -2.55 15.14
C ILE A 303 1.01 -3.36 15.34
N ALA A 304 0.04 -2.85 16.12
CA ALA A 304 -1.22 -3.54 16.38
C ALA A 304 -2.00 -3.88 15.09
N VAL A 305 -2.04 -2.95 14.13
CA VAL A 305 -2.65 -3.19 12.81
C VAL A 305 -1.89 -4.29 12.05
N SER A 306 -0.56 -4.28 12.09
CA SER A 306 0.28 -5.27 11.40
C SER A 306 0.12 -6.67 12.00
N GLU A 307 0.05 -6.79 13.31
CA GLU A 307 -0.23 -8.04 14.03
C GLU A 307 -1.61 -8.59 13.69
N ALA A 308 -2.64 -7.73 13.70
CA ALA A 308 -4.00 -8.11 13.34
C ALA A 308 -4.10 -8.64 11.90
N LEU A 309 -3.40 -8.01 10.96
CA LEU A 309 -3.35 -8.48 9.57
C LEU A 309 -2.57 -9.78 9.43
N SER A 310 -1.51 -9.98 10.20
CA SER A 310 -0.70 -11.21 10.17
C SER A 310 -1.46 -12.47 10.60
N GLN A 311 -2.53 -12.33 11.36
CA GLN A 311 -3.40 -13.46 11.71
C GLN A 311 -4.14 -14.03 10.50
N ARG A 312 -4.27 -13.27 9.41
CA ARG A 312 -5.03 -13.64 8.21
C ARG A 312 -4.18 -13.74 6.94
N TYR A 313 -3.01 -13.13 6.94
CA TYR A 313 -2.10 -13.09 5.81
C TYR A 313 -0.71 -13.53 6.24
N SER A 314 -0.02 -14.27 5.40
CA SER A 314 1.40 -14.65 5.60
C SER A 314 2.30 -13.44 5.31
N LEU A 315 2.29 -12.47 6.22
CA LEU A 315 3.07 -11.24 6.14
C LEU A 315 4.44 -11.41 6.78
#